data_71a7d38e7e3a8ea2fbc43f0cae60e24d
#
_entry.id   71a7d38e7e3a8ea2fbc43f0cae60e24d
#
_cell.length_a   1.000
_cell.length_b   1.000
_cell.length_c   1.000
_cell.angle_alpha   90.00
_cell.angle_beta   90.00
_cell.angle_gamma   90.00
#
_symmetry.space_group_name_H-M   'P 1'
#
loop_
_entity.id
_entity.type
_entity.pdbx_description
1 polymer ?
#
loop_
_entity_poly.entity_id
_entity_poly.type
_entity_poly.pdbx_seq_one_letter_code
_entity_poly.pdbx_strand_id
1 'polypeptide(L)'
;RQMQKELLRLGYDVYLYDLKKPWKSTGEMLRFLEKGNTMLLSFNFHGMCQEPQFLDENGTYIWDALDVKCCNILADHPYYYYKLLAQRPRNYCQLSIDKNHEAFMRRFFPEVELGPFLPLGGTQIDHPALKKMPERSMDVVFTGNYASPSRFEKYITRLGDEYTAFYYEMIDALLADPSQTVEAVVEHFLRREIPQVTEAELKETMQNITFLDLYVRYKT
;
A
#
# COMPACT_ATOMS: atom_id res chain seq x y z
N ARG A 1 13.04 8.25 10.72
CA ARG A 1 13.82 9.01 11.72
C ARG A 1 12.97 10.03 12.49
N GLN A 2 12.07 10.80 11.85
CA GLN A 2 11.20 11.74 12.58
C GLN A 2 10.21 10.99 13.48
N MET A 3 9.52 9.99 12.96
CA MET A 3 8.63 9.14 13.76
C MET A 3 9.35 8.49 14.95
N GLN A 4 10.59 8.01 14.76
CA GLN A 4 11.41 7.49 15.84
C GLN A 4 11.60 8.50 16.97
N LYS A 5 11.93 9.76 16.62
CA LYS A 5 12.14 10.82 17.64
C LYS A 5 10.88 11.05 18.47
N GLU A 6 9.71 11.05 17.81
CA GLU A 6 8.44 11.25 18.50
C GLU A 6 8.07 10.07 19.38
N LEU A 7 8.28 8.84 18.91
CA LEU A 7 8.04 7.65 19.72
C LEU A 7 8.94 7.61 20.97
N LEU A 8 10.23 7.92 20.82
CA LEU A 8 11.16 8.06 21.96
C LEU A 8 10.70 9.16 22.92
N ARG A 9 10.23 10.31 22.42
CA ARG A 9 9.69 11.41 23.25
C ARG A 9 8.45 10.99 24.03
N LEU A 10 7.66 10.07 23.47
CA LEU A 10 6.48 9.49 24.12
C LEU A 10 6.82 8.37 25.10
N GLY A 11 8.11 8.03 25.25
CA GLY A 11 8.57 7.04 26.23
C GLY A 11 8.61 5.60 25.72
N TYR A 12 8.48 5.40 24.41
CA TYR A 12 8.64 4.07 23.81
C TYR A 12 10.12 3.78 23.56
N ASP A 13 10.54 2.54 23.80
CA ASP A 13 11.78 2.01 23.25
C ASP A 13 11.62 1.74 21.76
N VAL A 14 12.60 2.14 20.94
CA VAL A 14 12.49 2.06 19.50
C VAL A 14 13.74 1.45 18.88
N TYR A 15 13.57 0.31 18.23
CA TYR A 15 14.59 -0.28 17.38
C TYR A 15 14.32 0.06 15.91
N LEU A 16 15.33 0.57 15.19
CA LEU A 16 15.28 0.80 13.76
C LEU A 16 16.05 -0.30 13.04
N TYR A 17 15.32 -1.10 12.27
CA TYR A 17 15.92 -2.13 11.43
C TYR A 17 16.70 -1.52 10.25
N ASP A 18 17.97 -1.89 10.10
CA ASP A 18 18.83 -1.45 8.99
C ASP A 18 18.79 -2.46 7.84
N LEU A 19 18.03 -2.14 6.80
CA LEU A 19 17.90 -2.95 5.59
C LEU A 19 19.22 -3.17 4.84
N LYS A 20 20.24 -2.33 5.09
CA LYS A 20 21.57 -2.51 4.47
C LYS A 20 22.42 -3.56 5.18
N LYS A 21 22.03 -3.94 6.40
CA LYS A 21 22.74 -4.93 7.22
C LYS A 21 21.75 -5.95 7.82
N PRO A 22 21.01 -6.67 6.98
CA PRO A 22 19.85 -7.44 7.44
C PRO A 22 20.19 -8.46 8.53
N TRP A 23 21.25 -9.25 8.37
CA TRP A 23 21.62 -10.28 9.34
C TRP A 23 22.01 -9.71 10.72
N LYS A 24 22.79 -8.63 10.72
CA LYS A 24 23.14 -7.95 11.97
C LYS A 24 21.90 -7.38 12.63
N SER A 25 21.08 -6.67 11.87
CA SER A 25 19.85 -6.06 12.37
C SER A 25 18.86 -7.09 12.89
N THR A 26 18.72 -8.25 12.23
CA THR A 26 17.89 -9.34 12.73
C THR A 26 18.38 -9.84 14.09
N GLY A 27 19.68 -10.08 14.24
CA GLY A 27 20.24 -10.50 15.54
C GLY A 27 20.08 -9.48 16.66
N GLU A 28 20.17 -8.19 16.35
CA GLU A 28 19.92 -7.10 17.31
C GLU A 28 18.42 -6.97 17.63
N MET A 29 17.58 -7.05 16.63
CA MET A 29 16.12 -7.01 16.75
C MET A 29 15.60 -8.14 17.63
N LEU A 30 16.06 -9.38 17.42
CA LEU A 30 15.64 -10.52 18.23
C LEU A 30 15.98 -10.36 19.72
N ARG A 31 17.04 -9.62 20.05
CA ARG A 31 17.37 -9.27 21.45
C ARG A 31 16.52 -8.13 22.02
N PHE A 32 15.99 -7.29 21.13
CA PHE A 32 15.12 -6.19 21.48
C PHE A 32 13.66 -6.63 21.68
N LEU A 33 13.22 -7.67 20.94
CA LEU A 33 11.84 -8.12 20.95
C LEU A 33 11.45 -8.74 22.30
N GLU A 34 10.35 -8.26 22.85
CA GLU A 34 9.67 -8.83 24.02
C GLU A 34 8.32 -9.40 23.57
N LYS A 35 8.10 -10.69 23.84
CA LYS A 35 6.88 -11.40 23.45
C LYS A 35 5.64 -10.71 24.03
N GLY A 36 4.69 -10.38 23.16
CA GLY A 36 3.43 -9.73 23.54
C GLY A 36 3.56 -8.26 23.99
N ASN A 37 4.80 -7.71 24.03
CA ASN A 37 5.05 -6.32 24.45
C ASN A 37 5.80 -5.51 23.36
N THR A 38 5.85 -6.03 22.14
CA THR A 38 6.50 -5.36 21.03
C THR A 38 5.53 -5.22 19.87
N MET A 39 5.66 -4.11 19.15
CA MET A 39 4.91 -3.83 17.93
C MET A 39 5.88 -3.57 16.76
N LEU A 40 5.62 -4.20 15.63
CA LEU A 40 6.24 -3.81 14.37
C LEU A 40 5.41 -2.66 13.76
N LEU A 41 6.05 -1.53 13.49
CA LEU A 41 5.46 -0.45 12.69
C LEU A 41 6.17 -0.40 11.35
N SER A 42 5.44 -0.62 10.28
CA SER A 42 5.97 -0.75 8.93
C SER A 42 5.21 0.09 7.91
N PHE A 43 5.83 0.28 6.75
CA PHE A 43 5.21 0.86 5.56
C PHE A 43 5.23 -0.17 4.43
N ASN A 44 4.11 -0.26 3.69
CA ASN A 44 4.03 -1.04 2.46
C ASN A 44 4.59 -2.47 2.62
N PHE A 45 4.22 -3.15 3.71
CA PHE A 45 4.61 -4.52 4.03
C PHE A 45 6.11 -4.79 4.26
N HIS A 46 6.96 -3.78 4.40
CA HIS A 46 8.37 -4.04 4.76
C HIS A 46 8.47 -4.85 6.06
N GLY A 47 9.18 -5.96 6.03
CA GLY A 47 9.24 -6.93 7.12
C GLY A 47 8.08 -7.93 7.15
N MET A 48 7.17 -7.86 6.18
CA MET A 48 6.01 -8.76 6.02
C MET A 48 5.82 -9.19 4.55
N CYS A 49 6.89 -9.07 3.73
CA CYS A 49 6.91 -9.50 2.32
C CYS A 49 7.56 -10.87 2.15
N GLN A 50 7.43 -11.76 3.12
CA GLN A 50 8.06 -13.10 3.09
C GLN A 50 9.60 -13.04 3.01
N GLU A 51 10.22 -12.01 3.56
CA GLU A 51 11.66 -11.91 3.63
C GLU A 51 12.23 -13.03 4.50
N PRO A 52 13.23 -13.81 4.00
CA PRO A 52 13.71 -15.03 4.67
C PRO A 52 14.19 -14.82 6.12
N GLN A 53 14.72 -13.63 6.44
CA GLN A 53 15.17 -13.31 7.80
C GLN A 53 14.06 -13.11 8.82
N PHE A 54 12.79 -13.04 8.38
CA PHE A 54 11.60 -12.91 9.23
C PHE A 54 10.71 -14.15 9.22
N LEU A 55 11.19 -15.23 8.58
CA LEU A 55 10.49 -16.51 8.54
C LEU A 55 11.27 -17.57 9.35
N ASP A 56 10.54 -18.47 9.99
CA ASP A 56 11.11 -19.68 10.58
C ASP A 56 11.34 -20.76 9.50
N GLU A 57 11.83 -21.92 9.91
CA GLU A 57 12.10 -23.06 9.02
C GLU A 57 10.85 -23.62 8.33
N ASN A 58 9.66 -23.33 8.86
CA ASN A 58 8.37 -23.73 8.30
C ASN A 58 7.74 -22.65 7.41
N GLY A 59 8.42 -21.52 7.21
CA GLY A 59 7.90 -20.39 6.46
C GLY A 59 6.87 -19.54 7.22
N THR A 60 6.79 -19.69 8.55
CA THR A 60 5.91 -18.89 9.40
C THR A 60 6.65 -17.63 9.85
N TYR A 61 5.93 -16.51 9.93
CA TYR A 61 6.53 -15.27 10.42
C TYR A 61 6.96 -15.39 11.89
N ILE A 62 8.17 -14.92 12.20
CA ILE A 62 8.66 -14.80 13.59
C ILE A 62 7.75 -13.89 14.42
N TRP A 63 7.05 -12.96 13.80
CA TRP A 63 6.05 -12.10 14.41
C TRP A 63 4.92 -12.90 15.06
N ASP A 64 4.48 -13.97 14.42
CA ASP A 64 3.45 -14.87 14.94
C ASP A 64 3.92 -15.70 16.12
N ALA A 65 5.20 -16.17 16.08
CA ALA A 65 5.81 -16.94 17.16
C ALA A 65 6.05 -16.08 18.42
N LEU A 66 6.38 -14.80 18.22
CA LEU A 66 6.69 -13.87 19.30
C LEU A 66 5.49 -12.98 19.71
N ASP A 67 4.31 -13.23 19.12
CA ASP A 67 3.08 -12.47 19.38
C ASP A 67 3.28 -10.95 19.21
N VAL A 68 3.97 -10.57 18.11
CA VAL A 68 4.23 -9.17 17.76
C VAL A 68 3.04 -8.62 17.00
N LYS A 69 2.46 -7.51 17.45
CA LYS A 69 1.45 -6.79 16.68
C LYS A 69 2.10 -6.09 15.50
N CYS A 70 1.65 -6.41 14.29
CA CYS A 70 2.19 -5.87 13.04
C CYS A 70 1.29 -4.75 12.51
N CYS A 71 1.64 -3.49 12.77
CA CYS A 71 0.93 -2.32 12.26
C CYS A 71 1.58 -1.87 10.95
N ASN A 72 0.81 -1.90 9.86
CA ASN A 72 1.30 -1.57 8.53
C ASN A 72 0.60 -0.32 7.99
N ILE A 73 1.37 0.70 7.65
CA ILE A 73 0.88 1.90 6.98
C ILE A 73 0.95 1.66 5.47
N LEU A 74 -0.20 1.52 4.81
CA LEU A 74 -0.26 1.42 3.36
C LEU A 74 -0.34 2.81 2.73
N ALA A 75 0.75 3.20 2.04
CA ALA A 75 0.82 4.44 1.29
C ALA A 75 0.22 4.30 -0.12
N ASP A 76 0.25 3.10 -0.68
CA ASP A 76 -0.37 2.78 -1.97
C ASP A 76 -1.70 2.07 -1.76
N HIS A 77 -2.52 1.98 -2.83
CA HIS A 77 -3.82 1.32 -2.74
C HIS A 77 -3.69 -0.16 -2.37
N PRO A 78 -4.56 -0.72 -1.51
CA PRO A 78 -4.46 -2.11 -1.02
C PRO A 78 -4.44 -3.19 -2.11
N TYR A 79 -5.03 -2.97 -3.27
CA TYR A 79 -5.00 -3.96 -4.35
C TYR A 79 -3.58 -4.26 -4.86
N TYR A 80 -2.62 -3.33 -4.70
CA TYR A 80 -1.21 -3.60 -5.01
C TYR A 80 -0.61 -4.68 -4.12
N TYR A 81 -1.18 -4.86 -2.95
CA TYR A 81 -0.72 -5.79 -1.90
C TYR A 81 -1.66 -6.97 -1.69
N TYR A 82 -2.54 -7.26 -2.65
CA TYR A 82 -3.56 -8.31 -2.55
C TYR A 82 -2.98 -9.64 -2.02
N LYS A 83 -1.88 -10.12 -2.63
CA LYS A 83 -1.23 -11.37 -2.23
C LYS A 83 -0.61 -11.30 -0.84
N LEU A 84 -0.01 -10.18 -0.48
CA LEU A 84 0.59 -9.99 0.84
C LEU A 84 -0.47 -9.87 1.92
N LEU A 85 -1.61 -9.25 1.62
CA LEU A 85 -2.77 -9.24 2.51
C LEU A 85 -3.29 -10.64 2.81
N ALA A 86 -3.27 -11.56 1.84
CA ALA A 86 -3.66 -12.95 2.03
C ALA A 86 -2.64 -13.75 2.87
N GLN A 87 -1.38 -13.33 2.88
CA GLN A 87 -0.25 -14.01 3.55
C GLN A 87 0.29 -13.23 4.75
N ARG A 88 -0.48 -12.27 5.25
CA ARG A 88 -0.08 -11.40 6.37
C ARG A 88 0.13 -12.18 7.68
N PRO A 89 0.93 -11.64 8.61
CA PRO A 89 0.99 -12.17 9.98
C PRO A 89 -0.40 -12.22 10.64
N ARG A 90 -0.60 -13.12 11.60
CA ARG A 90 -1.91 -13.28 12.27
C ARG A 90 -2.35 -12.04 13.04
N ASN A 91 -1.42 -11.42 13.79
CA ASN A 91 -1.69 -10.21 14.56
C ASN A 91 -1.37 -8.95 13.72
N TYR A 92 -2.08 -8.83 12.59
CA TYR A 92 -1.90 -7.74 11.63
C TYR A 92 -2.96 -6.66 11.80
N CYS A 93 -2.55 -5.40 11.73
CA CYS A 93 -3.42 -4.23 11.72
C CYS A 93 -3.01 -3.29 10.58
N GLN A 94 -3.96 -2.87 9.75
CA GLN A 94 -3.69 -1.92 8.70
C GLN A 94 -4.08 -0.51 9.10
N LEU A 95 -3.17 0.44 8.84
CA LEU A 95 -3.40 1.87 8.94
C LEU A 95 -3.55 2.44 7.52
N SER A 96 -4.70 3.02 7.22
CA SER A 96 -5.01 3.58 5.91
C SER A 96 -4.77 5.08 5.88
N ILE A 97 -4.15 5.56 4.80
CA ILE A 97 -3.88 6.98 4.57
C ILE A 97 -4.95 7.66 3.73
N ASP A 98 -5.82 6.88 3.10
CA ASP A 98 -6.92 7.31 2.24
C ASP A 98 -8.21 6.60 2.65
N LYS A 99 -9.34 7.31 2.61
CA LYS A 99 -10.66 6.75 2.96
C LYS A 99 -11.15 5.71 1.94
N ASN A 100 -10.75 5.84 0.67
CA ASN A 100 -11.06 4.84 -0.34
C ASN A 100 -10.32 3.53 -0.06
N HIS A 101 -9.05 3.59 0.41
CA HIS A 101 -8.31 2.42 0.87
C HIS A 101 -9.04 1.72 2.03
N GLU A 102 -9.56 2.48 2.98
CA GLU A 102 -10.32 1.92 4.09
C GLU A 102 -11.62 1.26 3.61
N ALA A 103 -12.36 1.92 2.71
CA ALA A 103 -13.59 1.37 2.12
C ALA A 103 -13.32 0.07 1.34
N PHE A 104 -12.23 0.03 0.54
CA PHE A 104 -11.79 -1.17 -0.15
C PHE A 104 -11.49 -2.31 0.82
N MET A 105 -10.74 -2.04 1.90
CA MET A 105 -10.40 -3.05 2.89
C MET A 105 -11.63 -3.59 3.60
N ARG A 106 -12.56 -2.72 4.02
CA ARG A 106 -13.81 -3.13 4.68
C ARG A 106 -14.66 -4.06 3.78
N ARG A 107 -14.64 -3.82 2.48
CA ARG A 107 -15.38 -4.64 1.51
C ARG A 107 -14.69 -5.96 1.20
N PHE A 108 -13.43 -5.92 0.81
CA PHE A 108 -12.73 -7.08 0.25
C PHE A 108 -11.89 -7.87 1.26
N PHE A 109 -11.58 -7.28 2.39
CA PHE A 109 -10.78 -7.89 3.47
C PHE A 109 -11.39 -7.60 4.86
N PRO A 110 -12.69 -7.96 5.06
CA PRO A 110 -13.41 -7.63 6.30
C PRO A 110 -12.80 -8.28 7.55
N GLU A 111 -12.00 -9.33 7.37
CA GLU A 111 -11.29 -10.04 8.43
C GLU A 111 -10.01 -9.33 8.90
N VAL A 112 -9.58 -8.26 8.22
CA VAL A 112 -8.39 -7.49 8.59
C VAL A 112 -8.76 -6.43 9.62
N GLU A 113 -8.02 -6.40 10.73
CA GLU A 113 -8.12 -5.31 11.69
C GLU A 113 -7.69 -3.99 11.03
N LEU A 114 -8.58 -3.01 11.05
CA LEU A 114 -8.26 -1.65 10.59
C LEU A 114 -8.04 -0.75 11.81
N GLY A 115 -6.86 -0.15 11.86
CA GLY A 115 -6.54 0.88 12.84
C GLY A 115 -7.14 2.24 12.46
N PRO A 116 -6.85 3.29 13.22
CA PRO A 116 -7.37 4.62 12.94
C PRO A 116 -6.88 5.13 11.58
N PHE A 117 -7.70 5.95 10.93
CA PHE A 117 -7.32 6.67 9.73
C PHE A 117 -6.10 7.57 10.01
N LEU A 118 -5.04 7.40 9.23
CA LEU A 118 -3.78 8.10 9.41
C LEU A 118 -3.47 8.92 8.14
N PRO A 119 -3.94 10.17 8.05
CA PRO A 119 -3.61 11.01 6.91
C PRO A 119 -2.09 11.25 6.87
N LEU A 120 -1.49 11.18 5.67
CA LEU A 120 -0.08 11.49 5.53
C LEU A 120 0.16 12.95 5.90
N GLY A 121 0.97 13.14 6.91
CA GLY A 121 1.47 14.45 7.33
C GLY A 121 2.78 14.80 6.63
N GLY A 122 3.04 16.07 6.49
CA GLY A 122 4.35 16.57 6.09
C GLY A 122 5.33 16.61 7.27
N THR A 123 6.62 16.51 6.99
CA THR A 123 7.66 16.82 7.96
C THR A 123 7.92 18.33 7.93
N GLN A 124 7.84 18.97 9.07
CA GLN A 124 8.29 20.36 9.18
C GLN A 124 9.81 20.40 8.96
N ILE A 125 10.22 21.13 7.95
CA ILE A 125 11.61 21.39 7.66
C ILE A 125 11.96 22.74 8.28
N ASP A 126 12.77 22.73 9.32
CA ASP A 126 13.34 23.94 9.87
C ASP A 126 14.70 24.16 9.22
N HIS A 127 14.75 25.08 8.26
CA HIS A 127 15.97 25.40 7.53
C HIS A 127 16.09 26.93 7.38
N PRO A 128 17.25 27.52 7.73
CA PRO A 128 17.42 28.97 7.72
C PRO A 128 17.27 29.62 6.33
N ALA A 129 17.39 28.84 5.26
CA ALA A 129 17.16 29.30 3.87
C ALA A 129 15.69 29.19 3.41
N LEU A 130 14.76 28.74 4.26
CA LEU A 130 13.35 28.71 3.87
C LEU A 130 12.81 30.13 3.75
N LYS A 131 12.41 30.48 2.54
CA LYS A 131 11.75 31.76 2.26
C LYS A 131 10.32 31.75 2.81
N LYS A 132 9.84 32.89 3.30
CA LYS A 132 8.43 33.07 3.63
C LYS A 132 7.57 32.92 2.39
N MET A 133 6.30 32.51 2.57
CA MET A 133 5.40 32.26 1.43
C MET A 133 5.37 33.40 0.37
N PRO A 134 5.25 34.70 0.78
CA PRO A 134 5.24 35.79 -0.21
C PRO A 134 6.56 36.00 -0.98
N GLU A 135 7.65 35.44 -0.48
CA GLU A 135 8.99 35.57 -1.07
C GLU A 135 9.34 34.41 -2.02
N ARG A 136 8.43 33.42 -2.16
CA ARG A 136 8.63 32.27 -3.01
C ARG A 136 8.31 32.61 -4.45
N SER A 137 9.13 32.15 -5.38
CA SER A 137 8.97 32.39 -6.81
C SER A 137 8.04 31.40 -7.52
N MET A 138 7.60 30.35 -6.80
CA MET A 138 6.69 29.32 -7.32
C MET A 138 5.52 29.16 -6.35
N ASP A 139 4.31 29.24 -6.87
CA ASP A 139 3.08 29.09 -6.09
C ASP A 139 2.82 27.60 -5.76
N VAL A 140 3.02 26.74 -6.75
CA VAL A 140 2.79 25.29 -6.64
C VAL A 140 3.96 24.55 -7.28
N VAL A 141 4.44 23.51 -6.60
CA VAL A 141 5.44 22.57 -7.12
C VAL A 141 4.90 21.17 -7.01
N PHE A 142 4.84 20.46 -8.13
CA PHE A 142 4.58 19.02 -8.16
C PHE A 142 5.89 18.28 -8.38
N THR A 143 6.21 17.36 -7.47
CA THR A 143 7.36 16.46 -7.59
C THR A 143 6.86 15.04 -7.67
N GLY A 144 7.16 14.35 -8.76
CA GLY A 144 6.71 12.99 -8.98
C GLY A 144 7.54 12.27 -10.05
N ASN A 145 7.32 10.97 -10.15
CA ASN A 145 7.90 10.17 -11.21
C ASN A 145 7.01 10.27 -12.46
N TYR A 146 7.65 10.42 -13.62
CA TYR A 146 6.96 10.28 -14.90
C TYR A 146 7.29 8.94 -15.53
N ALA A 147 6.26 8.27 -16.06
CA ALA A 147 6.43 7.13 -16.95
C ALA A 147 5.43 7.26 -18.11
N SER A 148 5.90 6.96 -19.33
CA SER A 148 5.00 6.96 -20.49
C SER A 148 3.90 5.90 -20.29
N PRO A 149 2.62 6.21 -20.53
CA PRO A 149 1.52 5.23 -20.52
C PRO A 149 1.80 4.02 -21.40
N SER A 150 2.51 4.20 -22.53
CA SER A 150 2.90 3.12 -23.43
C SER A 150 3.70 1.99 -22.77
N ARG A 151 4.32 2.22 -21.62
CA ARG A 151 4.96 1.15 -20.84
C ARG A 151 3.97 0.05 -20.40
N PHE A 152 2.71 0.42 -20.24
CA PHE A 152 1.64 -0.46 -19.78
C PHE A 152 0.82 -1.04 -20.91
N GLU A 153 0.95 -0.53 -22.14
CA GLU A 153 0.23 -0.94 -23.35
C GLU A 153 0.29 -2.47 -23.57
N LYS A 154 1.47 -3.05 -23.39
CA LYS A 154 1.68 -4.50 -23.52
C LYS A 154 0.83 -5.36 -22.58
N TYR A 155 0.40 -4.82 -21.46
CA TYR A 155 -0.48 -5.54 -20.51
C TYR A 155 -1.95 -5.50 -20.93
N ILE A 156 -2.31 -4.48 -21.71
CA ILE A 156 -3.65 -4.29 -22.26
C ILE A 156 -3.81 -5.12 -23.53
N THR A 157 -2.84 -5.05 -24.45
CA THR A 157 -2.95 -5.66 -25.79
C THR A 157 -2.60 -7.14 -25.86
N ARG A 158 -2.02 -7.71 -24.81
CA ARG A 158 -1.52 -9.11 -24.80
C ARG A 158 -2.58 -10.20 -24.93
N LEU A 159 -3.84 -9.90 -24.62
CA LEU A 159 -4.92 -10.87 -24.53
C LEU A 159 -5.84 -10.87 -25.78
N GLY A 160 -5.50 -10.11 -26.82
CA GLY A 160 -6.25 -10.01 -28.06
C GLY A 160 -7.15 -8.77 -28.14
N ASP A 161 -7.77 -8.59 -29.32
CA ASP A 161 -8.44 -7.34 -29.67
C ASP A 161 -9.70 -7.08 -28.82
N GLU A 162 -10.47 -8.10 -28.51
CA GLU A 162 -11.69 -8.00 -27.70
C GLU A 162 -11.37 -7.52 -26.27
N TYR A 163 -10.38 -8.13 -25.62
CA TYR A 163 -9.90 -7.68 -24.30
C TYR A 163 -9.29 -6.30 -24.37
N THR A 164 -8.57 -6.00 -25.43
CA THR A 164 -7.99 -4.67 -25.66
C THR A 164 -9.08 -3.60 -25.69
N ALA A 165 -10.14 -3.83 -26.46
CA ALA A 165 -11.28 -2.91 -26.54
C ALA A 165 -11.94 -2.71 -25.16
N PHE A 166 -12.19 -3.79 -24.44
CA PHE A 166 -12.78 -3.76 -23.10
C PHE A 166 -11.94 -2.93 -22.10
N TYR A 167 -10.62 -3.08 -22.11
CA TYR A 167 -9.76 -2.29 -21.26
C TYR A 167 -9.72 -0.80 -21.64
N TYR A 168 -9.76 -0.48 -22.93
CA TYR A 168 -9.83 0.92 -23.34
C TYR A 168 -11.15 1.57 -22.98
N GLU A 169 -12.28 0.87 -23.05
CA GLU A 169 -13.56 1.39 -22.55
C GLU A 169 -13.48 1.76 -21.06
N MET A 170 -12.89 0.91 -20.22
CA MET A 170 -12.67 1.23 -18.79
C MET A 170 -11.74 2.43 -18.59
N ILE A 171 -10.65 2.51 -19.36
CA ILE A 171 -9.71 3.63 -19.30
C ILE A 171 -10.41 4.93 -19.68
N ASP A 172 -11.20 4.93 -20.75
CA ASP A 172 -11.93 6.11 -21.21
C ASP A 172 -12.99 6.54 -20.20
N ALA A 173 -13.67 5.60 -19.54
CA ALA A 173 -14.60 5.90 -18.46
C ALA A 173 -13.91 6.58 -17.26
N LEU A 174 -12.74 6.06 -16.84
CA LEU A 174 -11.94 6.65 -15.76
C LEU A 174 -11.40 8.04 -16.10
N LEU A 175 -11.04 8.27 -17.37
CA LEU A 175 -10.56 9.56 -17.86
C LEU A 175 -11.70 10.58 -17.96
N ALA A 176 -12.90 10.12 -18.32
CA ALA A 176 -14.08 10.98 -18.44
C ALA A 176 -14.63 11.46 -17.08
N ASP A 177 -14.49 10.64 -16.04
CA ASP A 177 -14.93 10.96 -14.69
C ASP A 177 -13.87 10.58 -13.64
N PRO A 178 -12.93 11.48 -13.34
CA PRO A 178 -11.87 11.24 -12.34
C PRO A 178 -12.37 11.10 -10.90
N SER A 179 -13.67 11.33 -10.62
CA SER A 179 -14.23 11.10 -9.29
C SER A 179 -14.53 9.63 -8.98
N GLN A 180 -14.58 8.79 -10.01
CA GLN A 180 -14.78 7.35 -9.85
C GLN A 180 -13.49 6.65 -9.41
N THR A 181 -13.66 5.63 -8.57
CA THR A 181 -12.54 4.76 -8.22
C THR A 181 -12.34 3.68 -9.29
N VAL A 182 -11.11 3.19 -9.43
CA VAL A 182 -10.78 2.14 -10.39
C VAL A 182 -11.62 0.88 -10.15
N GLU A 183 -11.78 0.48 -8.89
CA GLU A 183 -12.59 -0.68 -8.52
C GLU A 183 -14.07 -0.51 -8.85
N ALA A 184 -14.62 0.68 -8.74
CA ALA A 184 -16.02 0.94 -9.09
C ALA A 184 -16.25 0.81 -10.59
N VAL A 185 -15.35 1.34 -11.40
CA VAL A 185 -15.41 1.21 -12.86
C VAL A 185 -15.22 -0.25 -13.27
N VAL A 186 -14.22 -0.95 -12.74
CA VAL A 186 -14.00 -2.37 -13.02
C VAL A 186 -15.22 -3.21 -12.65
N GLU A 187 -15.82 -2.98 -11.48
CA GLU A 187 -17.05 -3.67 -11.09
C GLU A 187 -18.21 -3.41 -12.06
N HIS A 188 -18.42 -2.14 -12.44
CA HIS A 188 -19.47 -1.78 -13.39
C HIS A 188 -19.34 -2.54 -14.71
N PHE A 189 -18.15 -2.52 -15.30
CA PHE A 189 -17.87 -3.20 -16.56
C PHE A 189 -17.94 -4.72 -16.42
N LEU A 190 -17.42 -5.28 -15.33
CA LEU A 190 -17.47 -6.73 -15.12
C LEU A 190 -18.91 -7.22 -14.95
N ARG A 191 -19.77 -6.49 -14.22
CA ARG A 191 -21.19 -6.83 -14.07
C ARG A 191 -21.99 -6.64 -15.35
N ARG A 192 -21.56 -5.78 -16.25
CA ARG A 192 -22.15 -5.66 -17.60
C ARG A 192 -21.93 -6.93 -18.41
N GLU A 193 -20.73 -7.51 -18.37
CA GLU A 193 -20.37 -8.73 -19.10
C GLU A 193 -20.83 -10.00 -18.37
N ILE A 194 -20.75 -10.01 -17.05
CA ILE A 194 -21.08 -11.14 -16.18
C ILE A 194 -22.04 -10.65 -15.08
N PRO A 195 -23.36 -10.56 -15.37
CA PRO A 195 -24.33 -9.98 -14.43
C PRO A 195 -24.37 -10.63 -13.04
N GLN A 196 -24.04 -11.90 -12.95
CA GLN A 196 -24.04 -12.68 -11.71
C GLN A 196 -22.66 -12.85 -11.07
N VAL A 197 -21.68 -12.01 -11.42
CA VAL A 197 -20.36 -12.07 -10.79
C VAL A 197 -20.49 -11.94 -9.28
N THR A 198 -19.85 -12.87 -8.57
CA THR A 198 -19.85 -12.91 -7.10
C THR A 198 -18.83 -11.93 -6.51
N GLU A 199 -18.98 -11.58 -5.23
CA GLU A 199 -17.99 -10.76 -4.51
C GLU A 199 -16.62 -11.45 -4.45
N ALA A 200 -16.56 -12.77 -4.42
CA ALA A 200 -15.30 -13.51 -4.42
C ALA A 200 -14.56 -13.37 -5.76
N GLU A 201 -15.28 -13.52 -6.88
CA GLU A 201 -14.71 -13.33 -8.23
C GLU A 201 -14.32 -11.87 -8.47
N LEU A 202 -15.13 -10.92 -7.99
CA LEU A 202 -14.78 -9.50 -8.04
C LEU A 202 -13.51 -9.21 -7.23
N LYS A 203 -13.42 -9.74 -6.00
CA LYS A 203 -12.22 -9.64 -5.16
C LYS A 203 -10.99 -10.19 -5.86
N GLU A 204 -11.09 -11.35 -6.51
CA GLU A 204 -10.00 -11.95 -7.28
C GLU A 204 -9.58 -11.07 -8.46
N THR A 205 -10.56 -10.47 -9.16
CA THR A 205 -10.30 -9.56 -10.27
C THR A 205 -9.48 -8.34 -9.82
N MET A 206 -9.73 -7.81 -8.62
CA MET A 206 -9.03 -6.64 -8.09
C MET A 206 -7.50 -6.81 -8.00
N GLN A 207 -6.99 -8.04 -7.86
CA GLN A 207 -5.53 -8.27 -7.87
C GLN A 207 -4.86 -7.94 -9.21
N ASN A 208 -5.64 -7.89 -10.29
CA ASN A 208 -5.13 -7.72 -11.66
C ASN A 208 -5.32 -6.30 -12.22
N ILE A 209 -5.92 -5.38 -11.47
CA ILE A 209 -6.25 -4.03 -11.97
C ILE A 209 -5.14 -3.01 -11.81
N THR A 210 -4.03 -3.38 -11.19
CA THR A 210 -2.93 -2.44 -10.87
C THR A 210 -2.36 -1.75 -12.10
N PHE A 211 -2.27 -2.44 -13.25
CA PHE A 211 -1.76 -1.83 -14.48
C PHE A 211 -2.76 -0.85 -15.10
N LEU A 212 -4.07 -1.05 -14.89
CA LEU A 212 -5.11 -0.12 -15.33
C LEU A 212 -4.97 1.21 -14.57
N ASP A 213 -4.85 1.16 -13.24
CA ASP A 213 -4.61 2.33 -12.40
C ASP A 213 -3.32 3.07 -12.84
N LEU A 214 -2.23 2.33 -13.04
CA LEU A 214 -0.97 2.91 -13.49
C LEU A 214 -1.09 3.55 -14.88
N TYR A 215 -1.80 2.92 -15.83
CA TYR A 215 -2.02 3.47 -17.15
C TYR A 215 -2.76 4.82 -17.07
N VAL A 216 -3.89 4.86 -16.35
CA VAL A 216 -4.70 6.07 -16.19
C VAL A 216 -3.89 7.16 -15.51
N ARG A 217 -3.23 6.84 -14.41
CA ARG A 217 -2.43 7.77 -13.60
C ARG A 217 -1.29 8.44 -14.38
N TYR A 218 -0.69 7.74 -15.35
CA TYR A 218 0.37 8.31 -16.18
C TYR A 218 -0.12 8.94 -17.49
N LYS A 219 -1.40 8.72 -17.84
CA LYS A 219 -2.00 9.36 -19.02
C LYS A 219 -2.59 10.73 -18.70
N THR A 220 -3.06 10.94 -17.46
CA THR A 220 -3.61 12.21 -16.97
C THR A 220 -2.52 13.13 -16.43
#